data_6762c8de0d920824c4e57c2294da23f7
#
_entry.id   6762c8de0d920824c4e57c2294da23f7
#
_cell.length_a   1.000
_cell.length_b   1.000
_cell.length_c   1.000
_cell.angle_alpha   90.00
_cell.angle_beta   90.00
_cell.angle_gamma   90.00
#
_symmetry.space_group_name_H-M   'P 1'
#
loop_
_entity.id
_entity.type
_entity.pdbx_description
1 polymer ?
#
loop_
_entity_poly.entity_id
_entity_poly.type
_entity_poly.pdbx_seq_one_letter_code
_entity_poly.pdbx_strand_id
1 'polypeptide(L)'
;MMKIASAHLWVHDQEVALKYWTEKVGMEVRQDVSLPDVDGIFRWLTVGPPGQDDVSIVLMAVPGEPVMDEPTRKQVLDLTAKGFAGTVFLTTEDCRASYDELAARGVEFTEEPHEMPYGIDCGFRDPSGNSVRLTQLAEVPANFG
;
A
#
# COMPACT_ATOMS: atom_id res chain seq x y z
N MET A 1 25.36 5.85 -7.67
CA MET A 1 24.86 5.41 -6.36
C MET A 1 23.45 4.84 -6.51
N MET A 2 23.16 3.74 -5.84
CA MET A 2 21.84 3.13 -5.88
C MET A 2 20.84 3.92 -5.02
N LYS A 3 19.57 3.92 -5.44
CA LYS A 3 18.46 4.53 -4.71
C LYS A 3 17.27 3.57 -4.74
N ILE A 4 16.43 3.64 -3.73
CA ILE A 4 15.15 2.93 -3.76
C ILE A 4 14.21 3.73 -4.66
N ALA A 5 13.78 3.15 -5.77
CA ALA A 5 12.83 3.76 -6.68
C ALA A 5 11.39 3.45 -6.25
N SER A 6 11.13 2.20 -5.90
CA SER A 6 9.77 1.76 -5.55
C SER A 6 9.84 0.47 -4.73
N ALA A 7 8.76 0.21 -4.03
CA ALA A 7 8.46 -1.07 -3.41
C ALA A 7 7.11 -1.54 -3.95
N HIS A 8 6.80 -2.84 -3.87
CA HIS A 8 5.57 -3.32 -4.48
C HIS A 8 4.63 -3.98 -3.48
N LEU A 9 3.35 -3.95 -3.86
CA LEU A 9 2.29 -4.72 -3.22
C LEU A 9 1.63 -5.59 -4.28
N TRP A 10 1.34 -6.84 -3.92
CA TRP A 10 0.45 -7.67 -4.73
C TRP A 10 -0.98 -7.15 -4.58
N VAL A 11 -1.71 -7.05 -5.69
CA VAL A 11 -3.12 -6.66 -5.67
C VAL A 11 -3.94 -7.68 -6.46
N HIS A 12 -5.17 -7.92 -6.02
CA HIS A 12 -6.06 -8.87 -6.69
C HIS A 12 -6.61 -8.27 -7.99
N ASP A 13 -6.88 -6.97 -8.00
CA ASP A 13 -7.43 -6.26 -9.15
C ASP A 13 -6.83 -4.84 -9.20
N GLN A 14 -6.09 -4.56 -10.27
CA GLN A 14 -5.39 -3.27 -10.39
C GLN A 14 -6.34 -2.07 -10.50
N GLU A 15 -7.50 -2.22 -11.13
CA GLU A 15 -8.47 -1.12 -11.21
C GLU A 15 -9.08 -0.80 -9.85
N VAL A 16 -9.44 -1.82 -9.09
CA VAL A 16 -9.94 -1.65 -7.72
C VAL A 16 -8.86 -1.01 -6.84
N ALA A 17 -7.62 -1.48 -6.96
CA ALA A 17 -6.49 -0.93 -6.22
C ALA A 17 -6.23 0.53 -6.60
N LEU A 18 -6.24 0.86 -7.88
CA LEU A 18 -6.04 2.21 -8.36
C LEU A 18 -7.06 3.18 -7.76
N LYS A 19 -8.33 2.84 -7.83
CA LYS A 19 -9.40 3.67 -7.27
C LYS A 19 -9.25 3.87 -5.77
N TYR A 20 -8.95 2.79 -5.06
CA TYR A 20 -8.80 2.86 -3.61
C TYR A 20 -7.62 3.76 -3.20
N TRP A 21 -6.45 3.50 -3.76
CA TRP A 21 -5.24 4.23 -3.39
C TRP A 21 -5.29 5.70 -3.80
N THR A 22 -5.97 6.04 -4.89
CA THR A 22 -6.11 7.43 -5.32
C THR A 22 -7.29 8.14 -4.68
N GLU A 23 -8.49 7.58 -4.77
CA GLU A 23 -9.71 8.26 -4.33
C GLU A 23 -9.89 8.25 -2.81
N LYS A 24 -9.52 7.14 -2.15
CA LYS A 24 -9.69 7.01 -0.69
C LYS A 24 -8.43 7.38 0.07
N VAL A 25 -7.28 6.82 -0.28
CA VAL A 25 -6.04 7.11 0.43
C VAL A 25 -5.47 8.48 0.05
N GLY A 26 -5.72 8.93 -1.18
CA GLY A 26 -5.28 10.25 -1.61
C GLY A 26 -3.93 10.27 -2.30
N MET A 27 -3.45 9.14 -2.77
CA MET A 27 -2.22 9.07 -3.54
C MET A 27 -2.44 9.51 -4.98
N GLU A 28 -1.35 9.84 -5.66
CA GLU A 28 -1.34 10.21 -7.07
C GLU A 28 -0.82 9.06 -7.91
N VAL A 29 -1.36 8.89 -9.11
CA VAL A 29 -0.77 7.99 -10.09
C VAL A 29 0.57 8.56 -10.52
N ARG A 30 1.62 7.75 -10.45
CA ARG A 30 2.95 8.11 -10.93
C ARG A 30 3.17 7.62 -12.33
N GLN A 31 2.87 6.33 -12.56
CA GLN A 31 2.97 5.69 -13.88
C GLN A 31 1.83 4.71 -14.05
N ASP A 32 1.31 4.63 -15.24
CA ASP A 32 0.31 3.65 -15.63
C ASP A 32 0.57 3.29 -17.08
N VAL A 33 1.36 2.25 -17.30
CA VAL A 33 1.82 1.84 -18.63
C VAL A 33 1.46 0.38 -18.84
N SER A 34 0.75 0.11 -19.94
CA SER A 34 0.41 -1.25 -20.32
C SER A 34 1.28 -1.69 -21.51
N LEU A 35 1.92 -2.84 -21.35
CA LEU A 35 2.82 -3.41 -22.35
C LEU A 35 2.33 -4.81 -22.74
N PRO A 36 2.28 -5.14 -24.04
CA PRO A 36 2.02 -6.53 -24.42
C PRO A 36 3.21 -7.39 -24.01
N ASP A 37 2.94 -8.55 -23.43
CA ASP A 37 3.95 -9.53 -23.12
C ASP A 37 3.58 -10.90 -23.71
N VAL A 38 4.32 -11.96 -23.36
CA VAL A 38 4.15 -13.29 -23.94
C VAL A 38 2.78 -13.87 -23.61
N ASP A 39 2.18 -13.49 -22.48
CA ASP A 39 0.96 -14.09 -21.95
C ASP A 39 -0.22 -13.12 -21.84
N GLY A 40 -0.12 -11.96 -22.49
CA GLY A 40 -1.19 -10.97 -22.44
C GLY A 40 -0.65 -9.56 -22.30
N ILE A 41 -1.30 -8.75 -21.46
CA ILE A 41 -0.91 -7.37 -21.22
C ILE A 41 -0.39 -7.23 -19.79
N PHE A 42 0.86 -6.82 -19.70
CA PHE A 42 1.45 -6.44 -18.42
C PHE A 42 1.17 -4.96 -18.16
N ARG A 43 0.66 -4.63 -16.98
CA ARG A 43 0.39 -3.26 -16.58
C ARG A 43 1.32 -2.84 -15.45
N TRP A 44 2.15 -1.86 -15.71
CA TRP A 44 3.00 -1.21 -14.72
C TRP A 44 2.23 -0.03 -14.14
N LEU A 45 1.80 -0.19 -12.89
CA LEU A 45 0.97 0.80 -12.21
C LEU A 45 1.63 1.21 -10.90
N THR A 46 1.94 2.50 -10.75
CA THR A 46 2.56 3.02 -9.54
C THR A 46 1.79 4.22 -9.02
N VAL A 47 1.76 4.34 -7.69
CA VAL A 47 1.14 5.45 -6.98
C VAL A 47 2.13 5.98 -5.94
N GLY A 48 1.93 7.22 -5.50
CA GLY A 48 2.73 7.81 -4.45
C GLY A 48 2.01 8.97 -3.78
N PRO A 49 2.40 9.34 -2.57
CA PRO A 49 1.77 10.46 -1.88
C PRO A 49 2.18 11.79 -2.52
N PRO A 50 1.24 12.76 -2.58
CA PRO A 50 1.59 14.10 -3.06
C PRO A 50 2.77 14.69 -2.28
N GLY A 51 3.72 15.25 -3.00
CA GLY A 51 4.89 15.87 -2.39
C GLY A 51 6.08 14.94 -2.14
N GLN A 52 5.91 13.64 -2.34
CA GLN A 52 7.01 12.68 -2.25
C GLN A 52 7.23 12.03 -3.61
N ASP A 53 8.10 12.62 -4.43
CA ASP A 53 8.26 12.23 -5.83
C ASP A 53 9.35 11.18 -6.07
N ASP A 54 10.17 10.89 -5.07
CA ASP A 54 11.36 10.05 -5.20
C ASP A 54 11.10 8.55 -4.98
N VAL A 55 9.96 8.20 -4.38
CA VAL A 55 9.58 6.80 -4.10
C VAL A 55 8.12 6.58 -4.49
N SER A 56 7.84 5.40 -5.04
CA SER A 56 6.47 5.02 -5.37
C SER A 56 6.16 3.60 -4.89
N ILE A 57 4.89 3.27 -4.89
CA ILE A 57 4.39 1.92 -4.62
C ILE A 57 3.90 1.34 -5.93
N VAL A 58 4.41 0.17 -6.29
CA VAL A 58 3.92 -0.58 -7.45
C VAL A 58 2.73 -1.42 -7.01
N LEU A 59 1.59 -1.22 -7.66
CA LEU A 59 0.40 -2.03 -7.47
C LEU A 59 0.44 -3.12 -8.53
N MET A 60 0.97 -4.30 -8.16
CA MET A 60 1.29 -5.37 -9.10
C MET A 60 0.23 -6.47 -9.07
N ALA A 61 -0.31 -6.78 -10.24
CA ALA A 61 -1.19 -7.94 -10.38
C ALA A 61 -0.40 -9.21 -10.13
N VAL A 62 -1.00 -10.16 -9.43
CA VAL A 62 -0.37 -11.47 -9.20
C VAL A 62 -0.35 -12.23 -10.52
N PRO A 63 0.82 -12.55 -11.07
CA PRO A 63 0.90 -13.16 -12.39
C PRO A 63 0.51 -14.63 -12.36
N GLY A 64 0.09 -15.12 -13.53
CA GLY A 64 -0.08 -16.54 -13.75
C GLY A 64 1.16 -17.14 -14.40
N GLU A 65 0.97 -18.32 -15.01
CA GLU A 65 2.04 -18.98 -15.75
C GLU A 65 2.48 -18.18 -16.98
N PRO A 66 3.75 -18.22 -17.37
CA PRO A 66 4.83 -19.08 -16.83
C PRO A 66 5.55 -18.49 -15.62
N VAL A 67 5.22 -17.27 -15.19
CA VAL A 67 5.92 -16.61 -14.08
C VAL A 67 5.65 -17.32 -12.76
N MET A 68 4.38 -17.65 -12.53
CA MET A 68 3.96 -18.24 -11.26
C MET A 68 2.98 -19.39 -11.57
N ASP A 69 3.24 -20.57 -11.03
CA ASP A 69 2.29 -21.68 -11.20
C ASP A 69 1.00 -21.42 -10.42
N GLU A 70 -0.07 -22.11 -10.78
CA GLU A 70 -1.38 -21.86 -10.20
C GLU A 70 -1.44 -22.09 -8.68
N PRO A 71 -0.83 -23.16 -8.13
CA PRO A 71 -0.80 -23.32 -6.68
C PRO A 71 -0.11 -22.17 -5.95
N THR A 72 1.01 -21.67 -6.48
CA THR A 72 1.75 -20.56 -5.90
C THR A 72 0.95 -19.27 -5.99
N ARG A 73 0.35 -19.01 -7.16
CA ARG A 73 -0.51 -17.85 -7.36
C ARG A 73 -1.64 -17.81 -6.34
N LYS A 74 -2.31 -18.95 -6.14
CA LYS A 74 -3.37 -19.06 -5.15
C LYS A 74 -2.86 -18.76 -3.74
N GLN A 75 -1.70 -19.29 -3.37
CA GLN A 75 -1.08 -19.00 -2.07
C GLN A 75 -0.80 -17.52 -1.87
N VAL A 76 -0.27 -16.83 -2.88
CA VAL A 76 0.00 -15.39 -2.82
C VAL A 76 -1.31 -14.62 -2.62
N LEU A 77 -2.34 -14.94 -3.41
CA LEU A 77 -3.65 -14.30 -3.29
C LEU A 77 -4.26 -14.51 -1.92
N ASP A 78 -4.21 -15.73 -1.40
CA ASP A 78 -4.78 -16.08 -0.09
C ASP A 78 -4.06 -15.38 1.06
N LEU A 79 -2.73 -15.38 1.04
CA LEU A 79 -1.93 -14.72 2.08
C LEU A 79 -2.11 -13.20 2.04
N THR A 80 -2.19 -12.62 0.86
CA THR A 80 -2.48 -11.20 0.71
C THR A 80 -3.83 -10.86 1.31
N ALA A 81 -4.87 -11.64 0.98
CA ALA A 81 -6.22 -11.42 1.49
C ALA A 81 -6.28 -11.50 3.02
N LYS A 82 -5.43 -12.33 3.63
CA LYS A 82 -5.37 -12.48 5.08
C LYS A 82 -4.54 -11.40 5.78
N GLY A 83 -3.86 -10.55 5.04
CA GLY A 83 -3.02 -9.49 5.58
C GLY A 83 -1.59 -9.92 5.92
N PHE A 84 -1.12 -11.03 5.37
CA PHE A 84 0.20 -11.57 5.67
C PHE A 84 1.20 -11.51 4.51
N ALA A 85 0.95 -10.67 3.51
CA ALA A 85 1.86 -10.56 2.38
C ALA A 85 2.69 -9.29 2.42
N GLY A 86 2.08 -8.13 2.58
CA GLY A 86 2.83 -6.87 2.57
C GLY A 86 2.25 -5.84 3.52
N THR A 87 3.10 -4.92 3.94
CA THR A 87 2.71 -3.79 4.79
C THR A 87 3.36 -2.52 4.26
N VAL A 88 2.59 -1.46 4.18
CA VAL A 88 3.08 -0.11 3.89
C VAL A 88 3.06 0.70 5.17
N PHE A 89 4.17 1.34 5.49
CA PHE A 89 4.27 2.22 6.64
C PHE A 89 4.27 3.67 6.15
N LEU A 90 3.23 4.40 6.54
CA LEU A 90 3.07 5.81 6.22
C LEU A 90 3.27 6.65 7.47
N THR A 91 3.81 7.84 7.31
CA THR A 91 3.88 8.82 8.39
C THR A 91 2.99 10.01 8.08
N THR A 92 2.51 10.66 9.12
CA THR A 92 1.71 11.87 9.04
C THR A 92 2.08 12.80 10.19
N GLU A 93 1.85 14.09 10.01
CA GLU A 93 2.09 15.06 11.08
C GLU A 93 1.01 15.02 12.16
N ASP A 94 -0.20 14.59 11.82
CA ASP A 94 -1.34 14.48 12.73
C ASP A 94 -2.15 13.23 12.43
N CYS A 95 -1.91 12.18 13.20
CA CYS A 95 -2.52 10.88 12.98
C CYS A 95 -4.05 10.91 13.16
N ARG A 96 -4.54 11.63 14.15
CA ARG A 96 -6.00 11.70 14.40
C ARG A 96 -6.73 12.46 13.31
N ALA A 97 -6.15 13.56 12.84
CA ALA A 97 -6.71 14.34 11.72
C ALA A 97 -6.69 13.52 10.42
N SER A 98 -5.59 12.83 10.15
CA SER A 98 -5.49 11.96 8.97
C SER A 98 -6.48 10.79 9.04
N TYR A 99 -6.65 10.21 10.21
CA TYR A 99 -7.65 9.17 10.44
C TYR A 99 -9.05 9.67 10.10
N ASP A 100 -9.44 10.83 10.62
CA ASP A 100 -10.76 11.40 10.36
C ASP A 100 -10.98 11.69 8.88
N GLU A 101 -9.95 12.24 8.22
CA GLU A 101 -10.01 12.55 6.80
C GLU A 101 -10.15 11.28 5.93
N LEU A 102 -9.36 10.26 6.21
CA LEU A 102 -9.43 9.01 5.48
C LEU A 102 -10.74 8.26 5.73
N ALA A 103 -11.20 8.24 6.98
CA ALA A 103 -12.49 7.64 7.31
C ALA A 103 -13.64 8.33 6.59
N ALA A 104 -13.59 9.66 6.46
CA ALA A 104 -14.60 10.43 5.72
C ALA A 104 -14.61 10.09 4.23
N ARG A 105 -13.48 9.64 3.67
CA ARG A 105 -13.40 9.18 2.28
C ARG A 105 -13.82 7.72 2.11
N GLY A 106 -14.12 7.02 3.19
CA GLY A 106 -14.58 5.63 3.16
C GLY A 106 -13.52 4.58 3.47
N VAL A 107 -12.37 4.97 4.02
CA VAL A 107 -11.39 4.00 4.52
C VAL A 107 -11.93 3.37 5.79
N GLU A 108 -11.94 2.04 5.85
CA GLU A 108 -12.35 1.28 7.02
C GLU A 108 -11.11 0.87 7.81
N PHE A 109 -10.93 1.47 8.98
CA PHE A 109 -9.77 1.21 9.82
C PHE A 109 -9.96 -0.08 10.62
N THR A 110 -8.88 -0.86 10.72
CA THR A 110 -8.83 -2.05 11.58
C THR A 110 -8.47 -1.68 13.02
N GLU A 111 -7.78 -0.56 13.19
CA GLU A 111 -7.41 -0.01 14.50
C GLU A 111 -7.54 1.49 14.49
N GLU A 112 -8.16 2.04 15.53
CA GLU A 112 -8.25 3.48 15.74
C GLU A 112 -6.91 4.04 16.21
N PRO A 113 -6.67 5.37 16.09
CA PRO A 113 -5.46 5.98 16.62
C PRO A 113 -5.28 5.72 18.11
N HIS A 114 -4.12 5.26 18.49
CA HIS A 114 -3.76 4.99 19.88
C HIS A 114 -2.30 5.34 20.13
N GLU A 115 -2.01 5.66 21.36
CA GLU A 115 -0.65 6.04 21.75
C GLU A 115 0.24 4.82 21.92
N MET A 116 1.43 4.92 21.31
CA MET A 116 2.49 3.92 21.39
C MET A 116 3.77 4.61 21.82
N PRO A 117 4.79 3.88 22.31
CA PRO A 117 6.06 4.51 22.69
C PRO A 117 6.70 5.35 21.57
N TYR A 118 6.47 4.98 20.31
CA TYR A 118 7.05 5.67 19.15
C TYR A 118 6.15 6.76 18.56
N GLY A 119 4.94 6.96 19.08
CA GLY A 119 4.02 7.97 18.57
C GLY A 119 2.57 7.51 18.62
N ILE A 120 1.75 8.08 17.74
CA ILE A 120 0.33 7.74 17.61
C ILE A 120 0.17 6.93 16.33
N ASP A 121 -0.50 5.79 16.42
CA ASP A 121 -0.55 4.81 15.33
C ASP A 121 -1.97 4.31 15.11
N CYS A 122 -2.31 4.06 13.86
CA CYS A 122 -3.55 3.40 13.45
C CYS A 122 -3.28 2.56 12.20
N GLY A 123 -4.25 1.77 11.79
CA GLY A 123 -4.06 0.87 10.67
C GLY A 123 -5.33 0.54 9.93
N PHE A 124 -5.16 0.20 8.67
CA PHE A 124 -6.23 -0.27 7.79
C PHE A 124 -5.67 -1.27 6.79
N ARG A 125 -6.53 -1.85 5.99
CA ARG A 125 -6.14 -2.75 4.90
C ARG A 125 -6.69 -2.23 3.59
N ASP A 126 -5.92 -2.42 2.51
CA ASP A 126 -6.42 -2.13 1.17
C ASP A 126 -7.40 -3.23 0.71
N PRO A 127 -8.07 -3.08 -0.45
CA PRO A 127 -9.05 -4.08 -0.90
C PRO A 127 -8.47 -5.47 -1.13
N SER A 128 -7.18 -5.59 -1.38
CA SER A 128 -6.52 -6.88 -1.57
C SER A 128 -6.12 -7.53 -0.25
N GLY A 129 -6.15 -6.79 0.85
CA GLY A 129 -5.76 -7.26 2.18
C GLY A 129 -4.41 -6.74 2.66
N ASN A 130 -3.68 -5.97 1.85
CA ASN A 130 -2.40 -5.41 2.26
C ASN A 130 -2.58 -4.49 3.45
N SER A 131 -1.71 -4.64 4.45
CA SER A 131 -1.76 -3.84 5.67
C SER A 131 -1.13 -2.47 5.43
N VAL A 132 -1.76 -1.44 6.00
CA VAL A 132 -1.22 -0.08 6.00
C VAL A 132 -1.19 0.41 7.44
N ARG A 133 -0.02 0.88 7.86
CA ARG A 133 0.17 1.52 9.16
C ARG A 133 0.36 3.01 8.93
N LEU A 134 -0.32 3.82 9.71
CA LEU A 134 -0.23 5.28 9.66
C LEU A 134 0.21 5.77 11.03
N THR A 135 1.36 6.45 11.07
CA THR A 135 2.00 6.81 12.32
C THR A 135 2.37 8.30 12.34
N GLN A 136 2.03 8.93 13.45
CA GLN A 136 2.56 10.24 13.83
C GLN A 136 3.71 9.96 14.79
N LEU A 137 4.94 10.16 14.34
CA LEU A 137 6.11 9.88 15.16
C LEU A 137 6.21 10.83 16.34
N ALA A 138 6.64 10.32 17.48
CA ALA A 138 6.89 11.14 18.66
C ALA A 138 8.00 12.16 18.39
N GLU A 139 7.90 13.35 18.96
CA GLU A 139 8.91 14.41 18.80
C GLU A 139 10.28 13.97 19.31
N VAL A 140 10.27 13.21 20.40
CA VAL A 140 11.49 12.59 20.92
C VAL A 140 11.38 11.11 20.60
N PRO A 141 12.16 10.58 19.63
CA PRO A 141 12.05 9.18 19.24
C PRO A 141 12.30 8.28 20.45
N ALA A 142 11.46 7.24 20.57
CA ALA A 142 11.71 6.21 21.57
C ALA A 142 13.05 5.56 21.25
N ASN A 143 13.86 5.33 22.27
CA ASN A 143 15.12 4.66 22.11
C ASN A 143 14.88 3.15 22.12
N PHE A 144 14.89 2.56 20.93
CA PHE A 144 14.71 1.12 20.76
C PHE A 144 16.06 0.38 20.80
N GLY A 145 16.98 0.94 21.40
CA GLY A 145 18.31 0.54 21.56
C GLY A 145 18.90 -0.66 21.63
#